data_3fcd5190db839091ef3acb206e9f48ae
#
_entry.id   3fcd5190db839091ef3acb206e9f48ae
#
_cell.length_a   1.000
_cell.length_b   1.000
_cell.length_c   1.000
_cell.angle_alpha   90.00
_cell.angle_beta   90.00
_cell.angle_gamma   90.00
#
_symmetry.space_group_name_H-M   'P 1'
#
loop_
_entity.id
_entity.type
_entity.pdbx_description
1 polymer ?
#
loop_
_entity_poly.entity_id
_entity_poly.type
_entity_poly.pdbx_seq_one_letter_code
_entity_poly.pdbx_strand_id
1 'polypeptide(L)'
;MADFTAKDVQALRQTTGAGMMDAKRALEESGGDTERAADLLREKGLAAAAKRTDRAQTQGAIGHYLHSQAGRPVIGVLVELASETDFVAKSDGFQETANDLAMHVAAAQPQWVNVEDVPAEIID
;
A
#
# COMPACT_ATOMS: atom_id res chain seq x y z
N MET A 1 21.19 7.96 24.19
CA MET A 1 20.01 7.07 24.24
C MET A 1 18.95 7.66 23.35
N ALA A 2 18.30 6.81 22.56
CA ALA A 2 17.21 7.30 21.73
C ALA A 2 16.02 7.67 22.63
N ASP A 3 15.58 8.92 22.58
CA ASP A 3 14.45 9.44 23.35
C ASP A 3 13.11 9.08 22.70
N PHE A 4 12.73 7.80 22.76
CA PHE A 4 11.41 7.37 22.34
C PHE A 4 10.79 6.41 23.37
N THR A 5 9.48 6.38 23.43
CA THR A 5 8.70 5.58 24.38
C THR A 5 8.04 4.37 23.71
N ALA A 6 7.52 3.46 24.52
CA ALA A 6 6.70 2.34 24.00
C ALA A 6 5.45 2.83 23.23
N LYS A 7 4.94 4.02 23.58
CA LYS A 7 3.82 4.64 22.85
C LYS A 7 4.23 5.06 21.43
N ASP A 8 5.44 5.57 21.27
CA ASP A 8 5.94 5.98 19.96
C ASP A 8 6.14 4.76 19.04
N VAL A 9 6.64 3.65 19.59
CA VAL A 9 6.72 2.39 18.87
C VAL A 9 5.34 1.90 18.45
N GLN A 10 4.36 1.97 19.34
CA GLN A 10 2.99 1.55 19.03
C GLN A 10 2.34 2.47 17.98
N ALA A 11 2.52 3.77 18.08
CA ALA A 11 2.01 4.74 17.11
C ALA A 11 2.62 4.50 15.72
N LEU A 12 3.94 4.35 15.65
CA LEU A 12 4.63 4.07 14.39
C LEU A 12 4.18 2.75 13.76
N ARG A 13 3.96 1.72 14.58
CA ARG A 13 3.41 0.45 14.11
C ARG A 13 1.99 0.61 13.54
N GLN A 14 1.13 1.38 14.17
CA GLN A 14 -0.25 1.61 13.72
C GLN A 14 -0.28 2.35 12.38
N THR A 15 0.60 3.32 12.18
CA THR A 15 0.66 4.12 10.94
C THR A 15 1.34 3.41 9.77
N THR A 16 2.31 2.54 10.05
CA THR A 16 3.12 1.88 9.01
C THR A 16 2.75 0.43 8.75
N GLY A 17 1.99 -0.20 9.65
CA GLY A 17 1.73 -1.64 9.61
C GLY A 17 2.94 -2.54 9.91
N ALA A 18 4.09 -1.95 10.28
CA ALA A 18 5.32 -2.69 10.56
C ALA A 18 5.20 -3.56 11.82
N GLY A 19 6.03 -4.59 11.91
CA GLY A 19 6.18 -5.39 13.11
C GLY A 19 6.72 -4.57 14.29
N MET A 20 6.39 -4.96 15.53
CA MET A 20 6.82 -4.25 16.74
C MET A 20 8.35 -4.06 16.82
N MET A 21 9.11 -5.10 16.49
CA MET A 21 10.57 -5.05 16.53
C MET A 21 11.16 -4.19 15.41
N ASP A 22 10.55 -4.19 14.24
CA ASP A 22 10.98 -3.35 13.12
C ASP A 22 10.72 -1.87 13.41
N ALA A 23 9.54 -1.54 13.97
CA ALA A 23 9.21 -0.19 14.39
C ALA A 23 10.17 0.31 15.48
N LYS A 24 10.48 -0.52 16.49
CA LYS A 24 11.46 -0.19 17.52
C LYS A 24 12.85 0.08 16.93
N ARG A 25 13.33 -0.80 16.06
CA ARG A 25 14.62 -0.66 15.41
C ARG A 25 14.70 0.60 14.54
N ALA A 26 13.64 0.92 13.81
CA ALA A 26 13.58 2.12 13.00
C ALA A 26 13.65 3.39 13.84
N LEU A 27 13.00 3.42 15.02
CA LEU A 27 13.13 4.52 15.98
C LEU A 27 14.53 4.62 16.58
N GLU A 28 15.18 3.50 16.88
CA GLU A 28 16.58 3.48 17.33
C GLU A 28 17.51 4.06 16.26
N GLU A 29 17.37 3.62 15.00
CA GLU A 29 18.19 4.08 13.86
C GLU A 29 17.95 5.56 13.52
N SER A 30 16.72 6.06 13.73
CA SER A 30 16.36 7.48 13.48
C SER A 30 16.66 8.41 14.65
N GLY A 31 17.13 7.88 15.80
CA GLY A 31 17.35 8.67 17.00
C GLY A 31 16.07 9.16 17.67
N GLY A 32 14.94 8.46 17.48
CA GLY A 32 13.62 8.81 18.03
C GLY A 32 12.77 9.66 17.08
N ASP A 33 13.28 10.03 15.91
CA ASP A 33 12.51 10.76 14.89
C ASP A 33 11.50 9.82 14.20
N THR A 34 10.22 10.09 14.44
CA THR A 34 9.12 9.24 13.97
C THR A 34 8.94 9.30 12.44
N GLU A 35 9.11 10.47 11.83
CA GLU A 35 8.97 10.63 10.37
C GLU A 35 10.09 9.88 9.66
N ARG A 36 11.32 10.08 10.10
CA ARG A 36 12.47 9.37 9.56
C ARG A 36 12.38 7.86 9.79
N ALA A 37 11.86 7.43 10.93
CA ALA A 37 11.59 6.01 11.20
C ALA A 37 10.55 5.42 10.25
N ALA A 38 9.50 6.16 9.92
CA ALA A 38 8.49 5.75 8.95
C ALA A 38 9.10 5.61 7.54
N ASP A 39 9.94 6.56 7.13
CA ASP A 39 10.65 6.48 5.85
C ASP A 39 11.59 5.28 5.77
N LEU A 40 12.36 5.00 6.83
CA LEU A 40 13.22 3.81 6.90
C LEU A 40 12.40 2.51 6.78
N LEU A 41 11.23 2.44 7.41
CA LEU A 41 10.34 1.28 7.30
C LEU A 41 9.77 1.15 5.89
N ARG A 42 9.42 2.24 5.24
CA ARG A 42 8.94 2.25 3.86
C ARG A 42 10.03 1.76 2.90
N GLU A 43 11.25 2.25 3.01
CA GLU A 43 12.39 1.81 2.19
C GLU A 43 12.67 0.32 2.38
N LYS A 44 12.68 -0.17 3.64
CA LYS A 44 12.86 -1.61 3.94
C LYS A 44 11.71 -2.45 3.37
N GLY A 45 10.48 -1.95 3.42
CA GLY A 45 9.31 -2.60 2.82
C GLY A 45 9.41 -2.71 1.31
N LEU A 46 9.83 -1.65 0.62
CA LEU A 46 10.06 -1.64 -0.83
C LEU A 46 11.17 -2.62 -1.22
N ALA A 47 12.28 -2.65 -0.47
CA ALA A 47 13.36 -3.60 -0.72
C ALA A 47 12.94 -5.06 -0.50
N ALA A 48 12.09 -5.32 0.50
CA ALA A 48 11.54 -6.65 0.73
C ALA A 48 10.54 -7.06 -0.36
N ALA A 49 9.72 -6.13 -0.85
CA ALA A 49 8.80 -6.36 -1.96
C ALA A 49 9.55 -6.68 -3.27
N ALA A 50 10.62 -5.94 -3.56
CA ALA A 50 11.45 -6.16 -4.75
C ALA A 50 12.04 -7.58 -4.81
N LYS A 51 12.39 -8.17 -3.65
CA LYS A 51 12.88 -9.56 -3.57
C LYS A 51 11.82 -10.62 -3.87
N ARG A 52 10.55 -10.24 -3.92
CA ARG A 52 9.42 -11.14 -4.17
C ARG A 52 8.83 -11.02 -5.56
N THR A 53 9.40 -10.17 -6.41
CA THR A 53 8.88 -9.89 -7.76
C THR A 53 8.74 -11.15 -8.61
N ASP A 54 9.64 -12.13 -8.46
CA ASP A 54 9.65 -13.37 -9.24
C ASP A 54 8.74 -14.48 -8.66
N ARG A 55 8.04 -14.22 -7.54
CA ARG A 55 7.15 -15.21 -6.94
C ARG A 55 5.83 -15.27 -7.70
N ALA A 56 5.37 -16.49 -7.96
CA ALA A 56 4.07 -16.69 -8.61
C ALA A 56 2.93 -16.16 -7.73
N GLN A 57 2.05 -15.38 -8.35
CA GLN A 57 0.86 -14.82 -7.74
C GLN A 57 -0.36 -15.44 -8.42
N THR A 58 -0.80 -16.57 -7.90
CA THR A 58 -1.88 -17.39 -8.51
C THR A 58 -3.22 -17.21 -7.80
N GLN A 59 -3.25 -16.50 -6.70
CA GLN A 59 -4.43 -16.15 -5.93
C GLN A 59 -4.69 -14.65 -5.98
N GLY A 60 -5.83 -14.21 -5.51
CA GLY A 60 -6.15 -12.79 -5.50
C GLY A 60 -7.59 -12.52 -5.10
N ALA A 61 -7.96 -11.25 -5.17
CA ALA A 61 -9.31 -10.78 -4.93
C ALA A 61 -9.71 -9.74 -5.97
N ILE A 62 -11.02 -9.63 -6.20
CA ILE A 62 -11.60 -8.60 -7.06
C ILE A 62 -12.07 -7.45 -6.17
N GLY A 63 -11.45 -6.28 -6.35
CA GLY A 63 -11.95 -5.03 -5.81
C GLY A 63 -12.97 -4.40 -6.75
N HIS A 64 -13.93 -3.68 -6.21
CA HIS A 64 -14.96 -3.01 -7.00
C HIS A 64 -15.32 -1.65 -6.39
N TYR A 65 -15.74 -0.75 -7.26
CA TYR A 65 -16.28 0.54 -6.87
C TYR A 65 -17.31 1.02 -7.89
N LEU A 66 -18.45 1.47 -7.39
CA LEU A 66 -19.50 2.10 -8.19
C LEU A 66 -19.67 3.54 -7.71
N HIS A 67 -19.38 4.50 -8.58
CA HIS A 67 -19.64 5.90 -8.31
C HIS A 67 -21.04 6.27 -8.82
N SER A 68 -21.84 6.88 -7.94
CA SER A 68 -23.20 7.29 -8.26
C SER A 68 -23.34 8.80 -8.22
N GLN A 69 -24.06 9.35 -9.19
CA GLN A 69 -24.53 10.73 -9.22
C GLN A 69 -26.05 10.74 -9.29
N ALA A 70 -26.68 11.54 -8.43
CA ALA A 70 -28.14 11.63 -8.34
C ALA A 70 -28.85 10.25 -8.27
N GLY A 71 -28.28 9.32 -7.49
CA GLY A 71 -28.81 7.98 -7.29
C GLY A 71 -28.59 6.99 -8.45
N ARG A 72 -27.82 7.37 -9.46
CA ARG A 72 -27.52 6.53 -10.64
C ARG A 72 -26.02 6.22 -10.74
N PRO A 73 -25.63 4.95 -10.90
CA PRO A 73 -24.23 4.60 -11.17
C PRO A 73 -23.78 5.23 -12.50
N VAL A 74 -22.63 5.92 -12.47
CA VAL A 74 -22.06 6.59 -13.65
C VAL A 74 -20.65 6.12 -13.97
N ILE A 75 -19.92 5.56 -12.99
CA ILE A 75 -18.60 4.96 -13.15
C ILE A 75 -18.58 3.64 -12.41
N GLY A 76 -18.10 2.59 -13.05
CA GLY A 76 -17.81 1.30 -12.43
C GLY A 76 -16.38 0.89 -12.68
N VAL A 77 -15.70 0.40 -11.64
CA VAL A 77 -14.33 -0.09 -11.71
C VAL A 77 -14.24 -1.47 -11.06
N LEU A 78 -13.57 -2.38 -11.76
CA LEU A 78 -13.14 -3.67 -11.22
C LEU A 78 -11.62 -3.73 -11.25
N VAL A 79 -11.02 -4.18 -10.16
CA VAL A 79 -9.58 -4.37 -10.02
C VAL A 79 -9.30 -5.78 -9.56
N GLU A 80 -8.46 -6.50 -10.27
CA GLU A 80 -7.89 -7.75 -9.80
C GLU A 80 -6.60 -7.44 -9.05
N LEU A 81 -6.57 -7.75 -7.75
CA LEU A 81 -5.39 -7.63 -6.91
C LEU A 81 -4.84 -9.04 -6.64
N ALA A 82 -3.67 -9.32 -7.19
CA ALA A 82 -3.04 -10.64 -7.07
C ALA A 82 -2.29 -10.80 -5.74
N SER A 83 -2.22 -12.04 -5.25
CA SER A 83 -1.46 -12.43 -4.07
C SER A 83 -0.77 -13.78 -4.25
N GLU A 84 0.22 -14.06 -3.42
CA GLU A 84 0.92 -15.34 -3.43
C GLU A 84 0.06 -16.48 -2.87
N THR A 85 -0.79 -16.20 -1.88
CA THR A 85 -1.59 -17.20 -1.16
C THR A 85 -3.06 -16.80 -1.05
N ASP A 86 -3.93 -17.80 -0.91
CA ASP A 86 -5.35 -17.61 -0.67
C ASP A 86 -5.66 -17.05 0.73
N PHE A 87 -4.82 -17.33 1.73
CA PHE A 87 -4.94 -16.77 3.07
C PHE A 87 -4.87 -15.24 3.05
N VAL A 88 -3.91 -14.68 2.30
CA VAL A 88 -3.78 -13.23 2.13
C VAL A 88 -4.98 -12.70 1.34
N ALA A 89 -5.35 -13.34 0.23
CA ALA A 89 -6.46 -12.93 -0.62
C ALA A 89 -7.81 -12.86 0.12
N LYS A 90 -8.02 -13.73 1.11
CA LYS A 90 -9.25 -13.81 1.92
C LYS A 90 -9.26 -12.88 3.13
N SER A 91 -8.15 -12.22 3.44
CA SER A 91 -8.09 -11.29 4.58
C SER A 91 -8.91 -10.03 4.30
N ASP A 92 -9.55 -9.49 5.34
CA ASP A 92 -10.36 -8.28 5.25
C ASP A 92 -9.54 -7.08 4.75
N GLY A 93 -8.32 -6.90 5.26
CA GLY A 93 -7.42 -5.82 4.84
C GLY A 93 -7.02 -5.91 3.37
N PHE A 94 -6.84 -7.10 2.81
CA PHE A 94 -6.56 -7.28 1.39
C PHE A 94 -7.76 -6.91 0.52
N GLN A 95 -8.96 -7.32 0.91
CA GLN A 95 -10.20 -6.98 0.22
C GLN A 95 -10.50 -5.47 0.28
N GLU A 96 -10.29 -4.84 1.43
CA GLU A 96 -10.41 -3.38 1.59
C GLU A 96 -9.42 -2.65 0.67
N THR A 97 -8.16 -3.09 0.63
CA THR A 97 -7.16 -2.52 -0.26
C THR A 97 -7.56 -2.63 -1.73
N ALA A 98 -8.10 -3.78 -2.15
CA ALA A 98 -8.59 -3.97 -3.52
C ALA A 98 -9.72 -2.99 -3.86
N ASN A 99 -10.66 -2.79 -2.94
CA ASN A 99 -11.78 -1.83 -3.11
C ASN A 99 -11.27 -0.38 -3.12
N ASP A 100 -10.32 -0.03 -2.27
CA ASP A 100 -9.71 1.31 -2.22
C ASP A 100 -8.96 1.63 -3.52
N LEU A 101 -8.26 0.64 -4.10
CA LEU A 101 -7.63 0.77 -5.41
C LEU A 101 -8.66 1.02 -6.51
N ALA A 102 -9.78 0.30 -6.49
CA ALA A 102 -10.87 0.50 -7.45
C ALA A 102 -11.45 1.93 -7.34
N MET A 103 -11.66 2.42 -6.12
CA MET A 103 -12.12 3.79 -5.86
C MET A 103 -11.08 4.82 -6.34
N HIS A 104 -9.80 4.58 -6.09
CA HIS A 104 -8.72 5.44 -6.56
C HIS A 104 -8.67 5.53 -8.09
N VAL A 105 -8.81 4.40 -8.79
CA VAL A 105 -8.88 4.36 -10.25
C VAL A 105 -10.08 5.15 -10.77
N ALA A 106 -11.24 5.04 -10.14
CA ALA A 106 -12.42 5.81 -10.51
C ALA A 106 -12.21 7.32 -10.38
N ALA A 107 -11.50 7.75 -9.33
CA ALA A 107 -11.21 9.17 -9.09
C ALA A 107 -10.09 9.71 -9.99
N ALA A 108 -9.01 8.97 -10.13
CA ALA A 108 -7.82 9.40 -10.88
C ALA A 108 -7.96 9.25 -12.40
N GLN A 109 -8.79 8.31 -12.86
CA GLN A 109 -9.00 7.99 -14.28
C GLN A 109 -7.66 7.85 -15.05
N PRO A 110 -6.77 6.93 -14.64
CA PRO A 110 -5.45 6.79 -15.23
C PRO A 110 -5.54 6.50 -16.73
N GLN A 111 -4.68 7.15 -17.51
CA GLN A 111 -4.63 7.02 -18.95
C GLN A 111 -3.59 6.01 -19.43
N TRP A 112 -2.63 5.66 -18.60
CA TRP A 112 -1.55 4.73 -18.90
C TRP A 112 -1.44 3.63 -17.85
N VAL A 113 -0.97 2.47 -18.28
CA VAL A 113 -0.79 1.32 -17.40
C VAL A 113 0.62 1.30 -16.82
N ASN A 114 1.64 1.54 -17.65
CA ASN A 114 3.04 1.54 -17.24
C ASN A 114 3.67 2.92 -17.39
N VAL A 115 4.74 3.16 -16.65
CA VAL A 115 5.49 4.42 -16.73
C VAL A 115 6.08 4.66 -18.12
N GLU A 116 6.49 3.59 -18.79
CA GLU A 116 7.05 3.63 -20.15
C GLU A 116 6.03 4.05 -21.22
N ASP A 117 4.74 3.91 -20.93
CA ASP A 117 3.66 4.31 -21.84
C ASP A 117 3.36 5.81 -21.75
N VAL A 118 3.88 6.49 -20.74
CA VAL A 118 3.66 7.94 -20.55
C VAL A 118 4.53 8.74 -21.51
N PRO A 119 3.94 9.62 -22.34
CA PRO A 119 4.73 10.47 -23.24
C PRO A 119 5.72 11.36 -22.48
N ALA A 120 6.95 11.50 -23.02
CA ALA A 120 8.02 12.24 -22.36
C ALA A 120 7.67 13.70 -22.06
N GLU A 121 6.81 14.30 -22.88
CA GLU A 121 6.33 15.67 -22.70
C GLU A 121 5.37 15.86 -21.51
N ILE A 122 4.91 14.75 -20.89
CA ILE A 122 4.02 14.76 -19.71
C ILE A 122 4.80 14.47 -18.43
N ILE A 123 5.99 13.88 -18.56
CA ILE A 123 6.91 13.60 -17.45
C ILE A 123 7.80 14.82 -17.22
N ASP A 124 7.31 15.85 -16.61
CA ASP A 124 8.12 17.00 -16.17
C ASP A 124 8.19 17.08 -14.65
#